data_a4ba8cb22866b571ae4cccb035a2454e
#
_entry.id   a4ba8cb22866b571ae4cccb035a2454e
#
_cell.length_a   1.000
_cell.length_b   1.000
_cell.length_c   1.000
_cell.angle_alpha   90.00
_cell.angle_beta   90.00
_cell.angle_gamma   90.00
#
_symmetry.space_group_name_H-M   'P 1'
#
loop_
_entity.id
_entity.type
_entity.pdbx_description
1 polymer ?
#
loop_
_entity_poly.entity_id
_entity_poly.type
_entity_poly.pdbx_seq_one_letter_code
_entity_poly.pdbx_strand_id
1 'polypeptide(L)'
;GKPILNVSVKEKLSTAYFRRSPHAEKEFVKGIKRAGVDEIFDEESVQRFLEDVFKEVDIFDNDIAIMQNRFVSPLSKIGSGFYKYYLSDTIPVDGVKCIELSFAPFNNRTFGFFGRIYVPLGDSTMFVKKVVMNVPRDINLNYVNNLRIEQTFDKAPDGCRIKTKDDMTVEF
;
A
#
# COMPACT_ATOMS: atom_id res chain seq x y z
N GLY A 1 -23.97 -12.02 -8.67
CA GLY A 1 -23.25 -10.90 -8.10
C GLY A 1 -23.61 -9.64 -8.86
N LYS A 2 -23.71 -8.51 -8.17
CA LYS A 2 -23.87 -7.22 -8.88
C LYS A 2 -22.56 -6.94 -9.65
N PRO A 3 -22.62 -6.39 -10.87
CA PRO A 3 -21.42 -6.02 -11.60
C PRO A 3 -20.64 -4.95 -10.82
N ILE A 4 -19.32 -5.14 -10.69
CA ILE A 4 -18.44 -4.14 -10.12
C ILE A 4 -18.21 -3.09 -11.21
N LEU A 5 -18.60 -1.86 -10.94
CA LEU A 5 -18.35 -0.72 -11.82
C LEU A 5 -17.08 0.00 -11.33
N ASN A 6 -16.06 0.07 -12.17
CA ASN A 6 -14.88 0.87 -11.86
C ASN A 6 -15.22 2.36 -12.03
N VAL A 7 -15.21 3.10 -10.94
CA VAL A 7 -15.51 4.53 -10.93
C VAL A 7 -14.32 5.34 -11.45
N SER A 8 -13.10 4.95 -11.07
CA SER A 8 -11.86 5.54 -11.59
C SER A 8 -10.73 4.53 -11.57
N VAL A 9 -9.90 4.54 -12.62
CA VAL A 9 -8.66 3.76 -12.71
C VAL A 9 -7.55 4.70 -13.13
N LYS A 10 -6.49 4.78 -12.32
CA LYS A 10 -5.27 5.54 -12.62
C LYS A 10 -4.08 4.60 -12.60
N GLU A 11 -3.39 4.46 -13.73
CA GLU A 11 -2.15 3.70 -13.86
C GLU A 11 -1.00 4.66 -14.16
N LYS A 12 0.09 4.57 -13.42
CA LYS A 12 1.31 5.36 -13.62
C LYS A 12 2.48 4.41 -13.83
N LEU A 13 3.17 4.56 -14.94
CA LEU A 13 4.42 3.86 -15.20
C LEU A 13 5.58 4.86 -15.12
N SER A 14 6.54 4.58 -14.26
CA SER A 14 7.70 5.46 -14.08
C SER A 14 9.00 4.67 -13.93
N THR A 15 10.13 5.36 -14.13
CA THR A 15 11.46 4.87 -13.76
C THR A 15 12.03 5.77 -12.69
N ALA A 16 12.36 5.20 -11.53
CA ALA A 16 12.96 5.92 -10.42
C ALA A 16 14.47 5.64 -10.36
N TYR A 17 15.24 6.68 -10.09
CA TYR A 17 16.68 6.64 -9.87
C TYR A 17 17.00 7.16 -8.48
N PHE A 18 17.73 6.37 -7.72
CA PHE A 18 18.13 6.71 -6.36
C PHE A 18 19.64 6.79 -6.26
N ARG A 19 20.14 7.78 -5.57
CA ARG A 19 21.56 7.89 -5.20
C ARG A 19 21.68 8.07 -3.69
N ARG A 20 22.50 7.24 -3.06
CA ARG A 20 22.65 7.22 -1.60
C ARG A 20 23.50 8.36 -1.06
N SER A 21 24.59 8.72 -1.76
CA SER A 21 25.49 9.78 -1.30
C SER A 21 26.03 10.61 -2.48
N PRO A 22 25.83 11.94 -2.52
CA PRO A 22 24.79 12.65 -1.74
C PRO A 22 23.40 12.11 -2.09
N HIS A 23 22.50 12.14 -1.13
CA HIS A 23 21.14 11.62 -1.33
C HIS A 23 20.44 12.39 -2.46
N ALA A 24 19.96 11.68 -3.45
CA ALA A 24 19.17 12.24 -4.54
C ALA A 24 18.21 11.19 -5.10
N GLU A 25 17.01 11.64 -5.40
CA GLU A 25 15.98 10.85 -6.03
C GLU A 25 15.47 11.57 -7.27
N LYS A 26 15.23 10.81 -8.33
CA LYS A 26 14.64 11.34 -9.56
C LYS A 26 13.72 10.32 -10.18
N GLU A 27 12.47 10.69 -10.37
CA GLU A 27 11.45 9.88 -11.04
C GLU A 27 11.19 10.42 -12.45
N PHE A 28 11.18 9.52 -13.42
CA PHE A 28 10.76 9.81 -14.80
C PHE A 28 9.46 9.07 -15.09
N VAL A 29 8.37 9.80 -15.20
CA VAL A 29 7.07 9.24 -15.57
C VAL A 29 7.10 8.92 -17.06
N LYS A 30 6.93 7.64 -17.41
CA LYS A 30 6.89 7.14 -18.79
C LYS A 30 5.49 7.19 -19.40
N GLY A 31 4.47 7.07 -18.56
CA GLY A 31 3.09 7.13 -18.99
C GLY A 31 2.12 7.17 -17.82
N ILE A 32 1.01 7.83 -18.03
CA ILE A 32 -0.14 7.83 -17.12
C ILE A 32 -1.34 7.46 -17.96
N LYS A 33 -2.09 6.44 -17.52
CA LYS A 33 -3.38 6.08 -18.08
C LYS A 33 -4.44 6.38 -17.03
N ARG A 34 -5.49 7.07 -17.44
CA ARG A 34 -6.69 7.31 -16.64
C ARG A 34 -7.88 6.77 -17.38
N ALA A 35 -8.82 6.17 -16.67
CA ALA A 35 -10.10 5.73 -17.22
C ALA A 35 -11.13 5.78 -16.09
N GLY A 36 -12.33 6.21 -16.39
CA GLY A 36 -13.43 6.23 -15.43
C GLY A 36 -14.32 7.46 -15.55
N VAL A 37 -15.11 7.67 -14.51
CA VAL A 37 -16.16 8.69 -14.45
C VAL A 37 -15.59 10.10 -14.28
N ASP A 38 -14.32 10.24 -13.94
CA ASP A 38 -13.57 11.51 -13.89
C ASP A 38 -13.52 12.24 -15.24
N GLU A 39 -13.78 11.57 -16.36
CA GLU A 39 -14.03 12.22 -17.67
C GLU A 39 -15.41 12.86 -17.75
N ILE A 40 -16.35 12.47 -16.88
CA ILE A 40 -17.77 12.89 -16.94
C ILE A 40 -18.11 13.89 -15.83
N PHE A 41 -17.40 13.83 -14.72
CA PHE A 41 -17.58 14.76 -13.60
C PHE A 41 -16.47 15.81 -13.58
N ASP A 42 -16.75 16.97 -14.16
CA ASP A 42 -15.90 18.16 -14.12
C ASP A 42 -16.03 18.93 -12.78
N GLU A 43 -16.35 18.23 -11.71
CA GLU A 43 -16.46 18.83 -10.40
C GLU A 43 -15.11 18.74 -9.66
N GLU A 44 -14.48 19.89 -9.48
CA GLU A 44 -13.25 20.08 -8.70
C GLU A 44 -13.26 19.39 -7.33
N SER A 45 -14.43 19.28 -6.73
CA SER A 45 -14.67 18.57 -5.47
C SER A 45 -14.47 17.06 -5.57
N VAL A 46 -14.85 16.43 -6.68
CA VAL A 46 -14.66 14.98 -6.90
C VAL A 46 -13.20 14.68 -7.19
N GLN A 47 -12.53 15.53 -7.95
CA GLN A 47 -11.10 15.37 -8.20
C GLN A 47 -10.28 15.50 -6.90
N ARG A 48 -10.56 16.49 -6.06
CA ARG A 48 -9.91 16.64 -4.75
C ARG A 48 -10.17 15.43 -3.85
N PHE A 49 -11.38 14.91 -3.84
CA PHE A 49 -11.72 13.70 -3.07
C PHE A 49 -10.93 12.49 -3.56
N LEU A 50 -10.84 12.28 -4.87
CA LEU A 50 -10.06 11.18 -5.45
C LEU A 50 -8.55 11.34 -5.18
N GLU A 51 -8.02 12.56 -5.23
CA GLU A 51 -6.63 12.85 -4.88
C GLU A 51 -6.33 12.57 -3.41
N ASP A 52 -7.25 12.89 -2.49
CA ASP A 52 -7.12 12.59 -1.06
C ASP A 52 -7.21 11.08 -0.78
N VAL A 53 -8.06 10.37 -1.50
CA VAL A 53 -8.22 8.91 -1.36
C VAL A 53 -7.02 8.16 -1.94
N PHE A 54 -6.50 8.58 -3.12
CA PHE A 54 -5.40 7.94 -3.82
C PHE A 54 -4.04 8.61 -3.58
N LYS A 55 -3.87 9.24 -2.43
CA LYS A 55 -2.59 9.79 -2.01
C LYS A 55 -1.54 8.68 -1.92
N GLU A 56 -0.30 9.01 -2.27
CA GLU A 56 0.80 8.07 -2.14
C GLU A 56 0.98 7.62 -0.68
N VAL A 57 1.08 6.31 -0.49
CA VAL A 57 1.23 5.67 0.81
C VAL A 57 2.67 5.19 0.98
N ASP A 58 3.37 5.68 2.00
CA ASP A 58 4.61 5.07 2.48
C ASP A 58 4.29 4.16 3.69
N ILE A 59 4.40 2.85 3.47
CA ILE A 59 4.13 1.84 4.51
C ILE A 59 5.22 1.76 5.58
N PHE A 60 6.35 2.42 5.40
CA PHE A 60 7.46 2.45 6.38
C PHE A 60 7.40 3.66 7.30
N ASP A 61 6.54 4.62 7.01
CA ASP A 61 6.20 5.70 7.93
C ASP A 61 5.46 5.17 9.17
N ASN A 62 5.51 5.91 10.26
CA ASN A 62 4.80 5.54 11.49
C ASN A 62 3.29 5.55 11.29
N ASP A 63 2.80 6.56 10.58
CA ASP A 63 1.38 6.77 10.31
C ASP A 63 1.12 6.86 8.80
N ILE A 64 0.10 6.16 8.36
CA ILE A 64 -0.42 6.23 7.00
C ILE A 64 -1.70 7.08 7.02
N ALA A 65 -1.66 8.23 6.33
CA ALA A 65 -2.83 9.07 6.18
C ALA A 65 -3.75 8.52 5.08
N ILE A 66 -4.97 8.17 5.45
CA ILE A 66 -6.01 7.74 4.50
C ILE A 66 -7.24 8.60 4.74
N MET A 67 -7.62 9.37 3.74
CA MET A 67 -8.64 10.39 3.87
C MET A 67 -8.27 11.32 5.06
N GLN A 68 -9.07 11.61 5.99
CA GLN A 68 -8.73 12.45 7.14
C GLN A 68 -8.27 11.66 8.38
N ASN A 69 -8.05 10.35 8.25
CA ASN A 69 -7.69 9.47 9.35
C ASN A 69 -6.22 9.06 9.27
N ARG A 70 -5.61 8.84 10.44
CA ARG A 70 -4.26 8.33 10.56
C ARG A 70 -4.28 6.88 11.03
N PHE A 71 -3.75 6.01 10.21
CA PHE A 71 -3.61 4.58 10.47
C PHE A 71 -2.19 4.28 10.89
N VAL A 72 -2.03 3.49 11.94
CA VAL A 72 -0.69 3.00 12.33
C VAL A 72 -0.18 2.02 11.28
N SER A 73 1.04 2.22 10.79
CA SER A 73 1.64 1.27 9.87
C SER A 73 2.05 -0.02 10.58
N PRO A 74 1.79 -1.21 9.97
CA PRO A 74 2.27 -2.47 10.53
C PRO A 74 3.79 -2.61 10.48
N LEU A 75 4.49 -1.82 9.68
CA LEU A 75 5.96 -1.82 9.57
C LEU A 75 6.62 -0.70 10.37
N SER A 76 5.84 0.09 11.10
CA SER A 76 6.35 1.15 11.96
C SER A 76 7.03 0.63 13.22
N LYS A 77 7.83 1.49 13.84
CA LYS A 77 8.51 1.17 15.13
C LYS A 77 7.52 0.85 16.25
N ILE A 78 6.32 1.43 16.21
CA ILE A 78 5.26 1.19 17.20
C ILE A 78 4.36 0.01 16.83
N GLY A 79 4.53 -0.54 15.63
CA GLY A 79 3.68 -1.61 15.10
C GLY A 79 3.62 -2.85 16.00
N SER A 80 4.74 -3.24 16.62
CA SER A 80 4.79 -4.40 17.53
C SER A 80 3.91 -4.25 18.78
N GLY A 81 3.66 -3.02 19.22
CA GLY A 81 2.74 -2.72 20.34
C GLY A 81 1.28 -2.56 19.90
N PHE A 82 1.05 -2.44 18.61
CA PHE A 82 -0.26 -2.17 18.04
C PHE A 82 -0.89 -3.38 17.34
N TYR A 83 -0.04 -4.26 16.75
CA TYR A 83 -0.46 -5.41 15.96
C TYR A 83 -0.02 -6.74 16.56
N LYS A 84 -0.83 -7.76 16.33
CA LYS A 84 -0.47 -9.19 16.46
C LYS A 84 0.06 -9.66 15.11
N TYR A 85 1.16 -10.41 15.15
CA TYR A 85 1.75 -11.03 13.97
C TYR A 85 1.74 -12.55 14.11
N TYR A 86 1.40 -13.23 13.04
CA TYR A 86 1.31 -14.68 12.98
C TYR A 86 2.10 -15.20 11.78
N LEU A 87 2.97 -16.17 12.03
CA LEU A 87 3.57 -16.94 10.95
C LEU A 87 2.48 -17.81 10.32
N SER A 88 2.17 -17.57 9.05
CA SER A 88 1.06 -18.22 8.36
C SER A 88 1.54 -19.35 7.45
N ASP A 89 2.43 -19.05 6.51
CA ASP A 89 2.85 -19.99 5.48
C ASP A 89 4.21 -19.58 4.88
N THR A 90 4.67 -20.40 3.93
CA THR A 90 5.82 -20.07 3.07
C THR A 90 5.41 -20.26 1.62
N ILE A 91 5.30 -19.14 0.89
CA ILE A 91 4.79 -19.12 -0.47
C ILE A 91 5.76 -18.39 -1.43
N PRO A 92 5.74 -18.70 -2.73
CA PRO A 92 6.48 -17.91 -3.71
C PRO A 92 5.77 -16.58 -4.02
N VAL A 93 6.54 -15.49 -4.05
CA VAL A 93 6.12 -14.16 -4.51
C VAL A 93 7.08 -13.74 -5.62
N ASP A 94 6.59 -13.55 -6.84
CA ASP A 94 7.39 -13.24 -8.04
C ASP A 94 8.62 -14.17 -8.20
N GLY A 95 8.42 -15.47 -7.95
CA GLY A 95 9.50 -16.49 -8.04
C GLY A 95 10.43 -16.56 -6.82
N VAL A 96 10.29 -15.68 -5.84
CA VAL A 96 11.08 -15.66 -4.62
C VAL A 96 10.29 -16.36 -3.49
N LYS A 97 10.90 -17.35 -2.84
CA LYS A 97 10.28 -18.04 -1.69
C LYS A 97 10.25 -17.11 -0.48
N CYS A 98 9.05 -16.78 -0.01
CA CYS A 98 8.83 -15.84 1.08
C CYS A 98 8.10 -16.49 2.25
N ILE A 99 8.44 -16.07 3.45
CA ILE A 99 7.66 -16.28 4.66
C ILE A 99 6.47 -15.33 4.61
N GLU A 100 5.25 -15.85 4.80
CA GLU A 100 4.04 -15.07 4.97
C GLU A 100 3.76 -14.81 6.44
N LEU A 101 3.73 -13.55 6.83
CA LEU A 101 3.33 -13.08 8.14
C LEU A 101 1.96 -12.40 8.04
N SER A 102 0.94 -13.00 8.62
CA SER A 102 -0.36 -12.33 8.80
C SER A 102 -0.30 -11.37 9.98
N PHE A 103 -0.97 -10.24 9.87
CA PHE A 103 -1.06 -9.27 10.96
C PHE A 103 -2.48 -8.71 11.10
N ALA A 104 -2.84 -8.34 12.33
CA ALA A 104 -4.09 -7.68 12.66
C ALA A 104 -3.91 -6.79 13.89
N PRO A 105 -4.64 -5.68 14.05
CA PRO A 105 -4.56 -4.84 15.23
C PRO A 105 -5.08 -5.60 16.46
N PHE A 106 -4.56 -5.29 17.64
CA PHE A 106 -5.07 -5.83 18.91
C PHE A 106 -6.52 -5.48 19.15
N ASN A 107 -6.93 -4.29 18.66
CA ASN A 107 -8.29 -3.80 18.75
C ASN A 107 -8.79 -3.37 17.37
N ASN A 108 -9.85 -4.01 16.86
CA ASN A 108 -10.42 -3.74 15.53
C ASN A 108 -11.10 -2.37 15.40
N ARG A 109 -11.32 -1.66 16.52
CA ARG A 109 -11.90 -0.30 16.51
C ARG A 109 -10.85 0.81 16.39
N THR A 110 -9.58 0.46 16.41
CA THR A 110 -8.47 1.42 16.22
C THR A 110 -8.13 1.53 14.74
N PHE A 111 -7.65 2.71 14.31
CA PHE A 111 -7.21 2.93 12.94
C PHE A 111 -5.93 2.14 12.64
N GLY A 112 -6.13 0.89 12.29
CA GLY A 112 -5.09 -0.06 11.91
C GLY A 112 -5.57 -0.92 10.74
N PHE A 113 -4.63 -1.61 10.13
CA PHE A 113 -4.86 -2.52 9.01
C PHE A 113 -4.85 -3.97 9.49
N PHE A 114 -5.43 -4.85 8.73
CA PHE A 114 -5.14 -6.27 8.77
C PHE A 114 -4.61 -6.71 7.40
N GLY A 115 -3.80 -7.77 7.39
CA GLY A 115 -3.23 -8.20 6.12
C GLY A 115 -2.06 -9.15 6.24
N ARG A 116 -1.15 -9.07 5.26
CA ARG A 116 0.00 -9.97 5.12
C ARG A 116 1.25 -9.24 4.69
N ILE A 117 2.36 -9.64 5.26
CA ILE A 117 3.71 -9.18 4.92
C ILE A 117 4.49 -10.40 4.41
N TYR A 118 5.22 -10.23 3.31
CA TYR A 118 6.00 -11.28 2.69
C TYR A 118 7.48 -10.94 2.76
N VAL A 119 8.25 -11.80 3.43
CA VAL A 119 9.69 -11.62 3.68
C VAL A 119 10.45 -12.75 2.98
N PRO A 120 11.41 -12.47 2.09
CA PRO A 120 12.20 -13.51 1.43
C PRO A 120 12.90 -14.42 2.42
N LEU A 121 12.77 -15.72 2.19
CA LEU A 121 13.43 -16.73 3.02
C LEU A 121 14.96 -16.66 2.84
N GLY A 122 15.67 -16.59 3.97
CA GLY A 122 17.14 -16.52 3.96
C GLY A 122 17.72 -15.12 3.78
N ASP A 123 16.90 -14.08 3.67
CA ASP A 123 17.35 -12.70 3.68
C ASP A 123 17.53 -12.19 5.13
N SER A 124 18.79 -12.06 5.56
CA SER A 124 19.13 -11.58 6.91
C SER A 124 18.80 -10.09 7.14
N THR A 125 18.48 -9.34 6.08
CA THR A 125 18.14 -7.91 6.17
C THR A 125 16.68 -7.66 6.49
N MET A 126 15.87 -8.72 6.65
CA MET A 126 14.42 -8.63 6.88
C MET A 126 13.71 -7.77 5.83
N PHE A 127 14.15 -7.90 4.59
CA PHE A 127 13.58 -7.16 3.47
C PHE A 127 12.11 -7.54 3.26
N VAL A 128 11.25 -6.55 3.12
CA VAL A 128 9.85 -6.78 2.78
C VAL A 128 9.71 -6.82 1.26
N LYS A 129 9.37 -7.99 0.72
CA LYS A 129 9.15 -8.19 -0.72
C LYS A 129 7.79 -7.67 -1.16
N LYS A 130 6.77 -7.92 -0.32
CA LYS A 130 5.38 -7.55 -0.63
C LYS A 130 4.62 -7.30 0.66
N VAL A 131 3.67 -6.37 0.61
CA VAL A 131 2.67 -6.17 1.67
C VAL A 131 1.29 -6.06 1.07
N VAL A 132 0.31 -6.62 1.76
CA VAL A 132 -1.11 -6.48 1.46
C VAL A 132 -1.80 -6.01 2.74
N MET A 133 -2.46 -4.87 2.68
CA MET A 133 -3.15 -4.25 3.80
C MET A 133 -4.61 -3.99 3.44
N ASN A 134 -5.50 -4.26 4.37
CA ASN A 134 -6.92 -3.97 4.24
C ASN A 134 -7.39 -3.22 5.48
N VAL A 135 -8.37 -2.34 5.32
CA VAL A 135 -9.01 -1.68 6.45
C VAL A 135 -10.11 -2.58 7.01
N PRO A 136 -10.19 -2.78 8.34
CA PRO A 136 -11.29 -3.52 8.96
C PRO A 136 -12.65 -2.86 8.67
N ARG A 137 -13.67 -3.68 8.42
CA ARG A 137 -15.04 -3.21 8.13
C ARG A 137 -15.69 -2.43 9.29
N ASP A 138 -15.20 -2.65 10.51
CA ASP A 138 -15.70 -1.96 11.72
C ASP A 138 -15.23 -0.50 11.79
N ILE A 139 -14.27 -0.11 10.94
CA ILE A 139 -13.78 1.26 10.84
C ILE A 139 -14.63 2.00 9.81
N ASN A 140 -15.33 3.03 10.29
CA ASN A 140 -16.11 3.88 9.40
C ASN A 140 -15.19 4.87 8.66
N LEU A 141 -15.05 4.68 7.37
CA LEU A 141 -14.33 5.59 6.46
C LEU A 141 -15.31 6.42 5.61
N ASN A 142 -16.47 6.79 6.17
CA ASN A 142 -17.51 7.47 5.40
C ASN A 142 -17.76 6.73 4.07
N TYR A 143 -18.56 6.75 3.30
CA TYR A 143 -18.89 6.13 2.00
C TYR A 143 -17.95 5.03 1.44
N VAL A 144 -16.83 4.68 2.11
CA VAL A 144 -15.89 3.63 1.70
C VAL A 144 -16.24 2.31 2.38
N ASN A 145 -16.61 1.31 1.57
CA ASN A 145 -16.97 -0.03 2.03
C ASN A 145 -15.74 -0.93 2.23
N ASN A 146 -14.72 -0.75 1.38
CA ASN A 146 -13.49 -1.52 1.45
C ASN A 146 -12.32 -0.69 0.92
N LEU A 147 -11.16 -0.82 1.56
CA LEU A 147 -9.90 -0.25 1.10
C LEU A 147 -8.80 -1.28 1.23
N ARG A 148 -8.12 -1.53 0.12
CA ARG A 148 -7.00 -2.46 0.02
C ARG A 148 -5.80 -1.77 -0.60
N ILE A 149 -4.64 -1.95 0.02
CA ILE A 149 -3.34 -1.49 -0.48
C ILE A 149 -2.46 -2.71 -0.69
N GLU A 150 -1.83 -2.80 -1.85
CA GLU A 150 -0.86 -3.84 -2.18
C GLU A 150 0.40 -3.17 -2.74
N GLN A 151 1.53 -3.36 -2.08
CA GLN A 151 2.81 -2.83 -2.53
C GLN A 151 3.84 -3.95 -2.66
N THR A 152 4.63 -3.91 -3.73
CA THR A 152 5.74 -4.85 -3.99
C THR A 152 7.04 -4.08 -4.12
N PHE A 153 8.10 -4.67 -3.61
CA PHE A 153 9.43 -4.07 -3.54
C PHE A 153 10.49 -5.01 -4.10
N ASP A 154 11.52 -4.43 -4.68
CA ASP A 154 12.75 -5.12 -5.09
C ASP A 154 13.97 -4.46 -4.46
N LYS A 155 15.06 -5.23 -4.37
CA LYS A 155 16.37 -4.69 -3.98
C LYS A 155 17.12 -4.22 -5.23
N ALA A 156 17.59 -2.98 -5.18
CA ALA A 156 18.58 -2.50 -6.10
C ALA A 156 19.94 -3.19 -5.86
N PRO A 157 20.88 -3.16 -6.83
CA PRO A 157 22.21 -3.74 -6.66
C PRO A 157 23.00 -3.21 -5.47
N ASP A 158 22.73 -1.97 -5.03
CA ASP A 158 23.32 -1.33 -3.85
C ASP A 158 22.61 -1.71 -2.54
N GLY A 159 21.58 -2.56 -2.59
CA GLY A 159 20.77 -3.00 -1.48
C GLY A 159 19.64 -2.04 -1.07
N CYS A 160 19.45 -0.94 -1.81
CA CYS A 160 18.31 -0.04 -1.57
C CYS A 160 17.01 -0.73 -1.96
N ARG A 161 15.96 -0.42 -1.20
CA ARG A 161 14.60 -0.86 -1.51
C ARG A 161 13.98 0.04 -2.56
N ILE A 162 13.38 -0.57 -3.57
CA ILE A 162 12.66 0.11 -4.64
C ILE A 162 11.23 -0.41 -4.65
N LYS A 163 10.24 0.47 -4.58
CA LYS A 163 8.83 0.13 -4.79
C LYS A 163 8.60 -0.12 -6.28
N THR A 164 8.28 -1.35 -6.66
CA THR A 164 8.09 -1.77 -8.05
C THR A 164 6.61 -1.84 -8.44
N LYS A 165 5.73 -2.00 -7.46
CA LYS A 165 4.27 -1.97 -7.66
C LYS A 165 3.61 -1.27 -6.48
N ASP A 166 2.64 -0.43 -6.78
CA ASP A 166 1.73 0.20 -5.83
C ASP A 166 0.30 0.11 -6.37
N ASP A 167 -0.55 -0.59 -5.67
CA ASP A 167 -1.94 -0.84 -6.07
C ASP A 167 -2.85 -0.49 -4.89
N MET A 168 -3.76 0.45 -5.10
CA MET A 168 -4.78 0.81 -4.12
C MET A 168 -6.15 0.63 -4.73
N THR A 169 -6.97 -0.17 -4.09
CA THR A 169 -8.37 -0.40 -4.48
C THR A 169 -9.29 0.14 -3.40
N VAL A 170 -10.25 0.94 -3.82
CA VAL A 170 -11.28 1.52 -2.95
C VAL A 170 -12.65 1.15 -3.50
N GLU A 171 -13.51 0.60 -2.66
CA GLU A 171 -14.92 0.27 -2.95
C GLU A 171 -15.83 1.22 -2.17
N PHE A 172 -16.77 1.85 -2.87
CA PHE A 172 -17.76 2.77 -2.31
C PHE A 172 -19.14 2.13 -2.19
#